data_523538f030f70eac8a700dc1b6087435
#
_entry.id   523538f030f70eac8a700dc1b6087435
#
_cell.length_a   1.000
_cell.length_b   1.000
_cell.length_c   1.000
_cell.angle_alpha   90.00
_cell.angle_beta   90.00
_cell.angle_gamma   90.00
#
_symmetry.space_group_name_H-M   'P 1'
#
loop_
_entity.id
_entity.type
_entity.pdbx_description
1 polymer ?
#
loop_
_entity_poly.entity_id
_entity_poly.type
_entity_poly.pdbx_seq_one_letter_code
_entity_poly.pdbx_strand_id
1 'polypeptide(L)' 'SVFRNPTNQAAGWLIEQAGLKGYQVGGAQVAHRHANFILNCGQAKAQDIYQIIEHIQEKVEQQWSILLQPEVKLLGEF' A
#
# COMPACT_ATOMS: atom_id res chain seq x y z
N SER A 1 5.94 -2.80 -7.22
CA SER A 1 4.58 -2.50 -6.78
C SER A 1 4.17 -3.38 -5.60
N VAL A 2 3.29 -2.86 -4.77
CA VAL A 2 2.86 -3.57 -3.56
C VAL A 2 1.69 -4.51 -3.85
N PHE A 3 0.74 -4.06 -4.66
CA PHE A 3 -0.47 -4.83 -4.94
C PHE A 3 -0.58 -5.14 -6.42
N ARG A 4 -1.21 -6.28 -6.71
CA ARG A 4 -1.60 -6.63 -8.07
C ARG A 4 -2.74 -5.72 -8.50
N ASN A 5 -2.77 -5.37 -9.77
CA ASN A 5 -3.91 -4.62 -10.29
C ASN A 5 -5.13 -5.55 -10.36
N PRO A 6 -6.26 -5.15 -9.80
CA PRO A 6 -7.48 -5.93 -10.00
C PRO A 6 -7.95 -5.83 -11.45
N THR A 7 -8.93 -6.64 -11.78
CA THR A 7 -9.48 -6.65 -13.13
C THR A 7 -10.07 -5.27 -13.45
N ASN A 8 -9.64 -4.69 -14.56
CA ASN A 8 -10.14 -3.41 -15.08
C ASN A 8 -9.86 -2.18 -14.22
N GLN A 9 -8.93 -2.30 -13.24
CA GLN A 9 -8.58 -1.17 -12.41
C GLN A 9 -7.10 -1.20 -12.08
N ALA A 10 -6.50 -0.02 -11.93
CA ALA A 10 -5.14 0.10 -11.44
C ALA A 10 -5.17 0.20 -9.91
N ALA A 11 -4.37 -0.63 -9.23
CA ALA A 11 -4.29 -0.56 -7.77
C ALA A 11 -3.85 0.83 -7.32
N GLY A 12 -2.86 1.42 -8.00
CA GLY A 12 -2.40 2.77 -7.65
C GLY A 12 -3.49 3.81 -7.72
N TRP A 13 -4.37 3.70 -8.71
CA TRP A 13 -5.49 4.64 -8.83
C TRP A 13 -6.46 4.51 -7.65
N LEU A 14 -6.76 3.26 -7.25
CA LEU A 14 -7.64 3.04 -6.10
C LEU A 14 -7.04 3.59 -4.82
N ILE A 15 -5.74 3.39 -4.61
CA ILE A 15 -5.05 3.91 -3.43
C ILE A 15 -5.06 5.43 -3.43
N GLU A 16 -4.81 6.04 -4.59
CA GLU A 16 -4.84 7.49 -4.72
C GLU A 16 -6.23 8.03 -4.44
N GLN A 17 -7.28 7.43 -5.01
CA GLN A 17 -8.65 7.88 -4.78
C GLN A 17 -9.09 7.69 -3.34
N ALA A 18 -8.51 6.74 -2.64
CA ALA A 18 -8.75 6.56 -1.21
C ALA A 18 -8.06 7.61 -0.34
N GLY A 19 -7.26 8.49 -0.96
CA GLY A 19 -6.56 9.55 -0.24
C GLY A 19 -5.35 9.09 0.54
N LEU A 20 -4.71 8.00 0.12
CA LEU A 20 -3.65 7.37 0.91
C LEU A 20 -2.24 7.68 0.44
N LYS A 21 -2.06 8.52 -0.58
CA LYS A 21 -0.72 8.97 -0.94
C LYS A 21 -0.09 9.68 0.25
N GLY A 22 1.15 9.31 0.56
CA GLY A 22 1.88 9.91 1.68
C GLY A 22 1.53 9.34 3.04
N TYR A 23 0.56 8.43 3.13
CA TYR A 23 0.23 7.80 4.40
C TYR A 23 1.45 7.08 4.97
N GLN A 24 1.78 7.34 6.22
CA GLN A 24 3.02 6.87 6.82
C GLN A 24 2.76 6.13 8.12
N VAL A 25 3.48 5.03 8.30
CA VAL A 25 3.53 4.30 9.57
C VAL A 25 5.00 4.05 9.88
N GLY A 26 5.48 4.56 11.01
CA GLY A 26 6.88 4.43 11.36
C GLY A 26 7.76 4.96 10.23
N GLY A 27 8.71 4.16 9.78
CA GLY A 27 9.60 4.54 8.70
C GLY A 27 9.11 4.22 7.30
N ALA A 28 7.87 3.73 7.15
CA ALA A 28 7.32 3.35 5.84
C ALA A 28 6.27 4.36 5.40
N GLN A 29 6.22 4.64 4.11
CA GLN A 29 5.31 5.66 3.58
C GLN A 29 4.82 5.27 2.19
N VAL A 30 3.52 5.45 1.95
CA VAL A 30 2.97 5.32 0.59
C VAL A 30 3.55 6.45 -0.25
N ALA A 31 4.12 6.11 -1.41
CA ALA A 31 4.75 7.09 -2.27
C ALA A 31 3.74 8.10 -2.80
N HIS A 32 4.14 9.37 -2.85
CA HIS A 32 3.28 10.42 -3.40
C HIS A 32 3.15 10.31 -4.91
N ARG A 33 4.20 9.86 -5.58
CA ARG A 33 4.23 9.86 -7.04
C ARG A 33 3.53 8.63 -7.63
N HIS A 34 3.74 7.49 -6.98
CA HIS A 34 3.14 6.22 -7.43
C HIS A 34 2.56 5.54 -6.22
N ALA A 35 1.25 5.64 -6.04
CA ALA A 35 0.59 5.21 -4.81
C ALA A 35 0.69 3.70 -4.56
N ASN A 36 1.03 2.90 -5.58
CA ASN A 36 1.22 1.45 -5.40
C ASN A 36 2.66 1.09 -5.03
N PHE A 37 3.38 2.03 -4.41
CA PHE A 37 4.73 1.79 -3.89
C PHE A 37 4.82 2.28 -2.45
N ILE A 38 5.58 1.56 -1.64
CA ILE A 38 5.85 1.95 -0.26
C ILE A 38 7.35 2.21 -0.16
N LEU A 39 7.69 3.36 0.38
CA LEU A 39 9.06 3.82 0.53
C LEU A 39 9.56 3.57 1.94
N ASN A 40 10.85 3.27 2.05
CA ASN A 40 11.55 3.26 3.34
C ASN A 40 12.14 4.65 3.54
N CYS A 41 11.53 5.42 4.43
CA CYS A 41 11.96 6.80 4.70
C CYS A 41 12.94 6.88 5.87
N GLY A 42 13.38 5.74 6.39
CA GLY A 42 14.34 5.67 7.48
C GLY A 42 13.91 4.61 8.48
N GLN A 43 14.67 3.52 8.55
CA GLN A 43 14.45 2.46 9.52
C GLN A 43 13.03 1.88 9.52
N ALA A 44 12.43 1.77 8.35
CA ALA A 44 11.13 1.12 8.25
C ALA A 44 11.26 -0.36 8.64
N LYS A 45 10.27 -0.84 9.39
CA LYS A 45 10.22 -2.24 9.82
C LYS A 45 9.17 -2.97 9.00
N ALA A 46 9.31 -4.30 8.92
CA ALA A 46 8.31 -5.11 8.23
C ALA A 46 6.91 -4.85 8.78
N GLN A 47 6.80 -4.69 10.10
CA GLN A 47 5.52 -4.39 10.74
C GLN A 47 4.90 -3.10 10.22
N ASP A 48 5.72 -2.07 9.98
CA ASP A 48 5.23 -0.79 9.44
C ASP A 48 4.59 -1.00 8.07
N ILE A 49 5.23 -1.81 7.23
CA ILE A 49 4.73 -2.10 5.90
C ILE A 49 3.45 -2.91 5.96
N TYR A 50 3.40 -3.92 6.83
CA TYR A 50 2.18 -4.72 6.97
C TYR A 50 1.00 -3.87 7.44
N GLN A 51 1.25 -2.92 8.35
CA GLN A 51 0.20 -2.02 8.80
C GLN A 51 -0.33 -1.15 7.67
N ILE A 52 0.57 -0.66 6.81
CA ILE A 52 0.15 0.13 5.65
C ILE A 52 -0.67 -0.74 4.69
N ILE A 53 -0.20 -1.96 4.42
CA ILE A 53 -0.91 -2.87 3.53
C ILE A 53 -2.33 -3.13 4.04
N GLU A 54 -2.47 -3.44 5.32
CA GLU A 54 -3.79 -3.69 5.91
C GLU A 54 -4.69 -2.47 5.83
N HIS A 55 -4.14 -1.29 6.09
CA HIS A 55 -4.90 -0.05 6.04
C HIS A 55 -5.39 0.24 4.62
N ILE A 56 -4.53 0.04 3.63
CA ILE A 56 -4.91 0.23 2.23
C ILE A 56 -6.01 -0.75 1.84
N GLN A 57 -5.84 -2.03 2.19
CA GLN A 57 -6.84 -3.05 1.88
C GLN A 57 -8.19 -2.69 2.47
N GLU A 58 -8.19 -2.24 3.72
CA GLU A 58 -9.41 -1.90 4.41
C GLU A 58 -10.11 -0.71 3.77
N LYS A 59 -9.37 0.35 3.45
CA LYS A 59 -9.96 1.55 2.87
C LYS A 59 -10.50 1.30 1.47
N VAL A 60 -9.76 0.57 0.65
CA VAL A 60 -10.18 0.27 -0.72
C VAL A 60 -11.41 -0.65 -0.70
N GLU A 61 -11.42 -1.63 0.19
CA GLU A 61 -12.57 -2.52 0.31
C GLU A 61 -13.82 -1.77 0.76
N GLN A 62 -13.67 -0.85 1.69
CA GLN A 62 -14.80 -0.05 2.16
C GLN A 62 -15.42 0.80 1.04
N GLN A 63 -14.60 1.33 0.15
CA GLN A 63 -15.08 2.25 -0.87
C GLN A 63 -15.56 1.55 -2.14
N TRP A 64 -14.92 0.45 -2.53
CA TRP A 64 -15.20 -0.18 -3.81
C TRP A 64 -15.53 -1.65 -3.74
N SER A 65 -15.53 -2.23 -2.54
CA SER A 65 -15.74 -3.68 -2.36
C SER A 65 -14.71 -4.50 -3.13
N ILE A 66 -13.50 -3.97 -3.27
CA ILE A 66 -12.39 -4.65 -3.92
C ILE A 66 -11.35 -4.97 -2.87
N LEU A 67 -10.95 -6.24 -2.76
CA LEU A 67 -9.87 -6.65 -1.89
C LEU A 67 -8.58 -6.70 -2.70
N LEU A 68 -7.69 -5.73 -2.49
CA LEU A 68 -6.41 -5.71 -3.17
C LEU A 68 -5.53 -6.85 -2.67
N GLN A 69 -4.85 -7.51 -3.61
CA GLN A 69 -3.99 -8.65 -3.31
C GLN A 69 -2.53 -8.21 -3.28
N PRO A 70 -1.84 -8.34 -2.14
CA PRO A 70 -0.42 -8.00 -2.10
C PRO A 70 0.38 -8.98 -2.95
N GLU A 71 1.34 -8.44 -3.71
CA GLU A 71 2.29 -9.31 -4.41
C GLU A 71 3.72 -9.12 -3.90
N VAL A 72 3.91 -8.19 -2.98
CA VAL A 72 5.22 -7.98 -2.37
C VAL A 72 5.50 -9.10 -1.37
N LYS A 73 6.74 -9.58 -1.37
CA LYS A 73 7.19 -10.58 -0.41
C LYS A 73 8.26 -9.96 0.45
N LEU A 74 8.06 -10.02 1.76
CA LEU A 74 9.05 -9.56 2.71
C LEU A 74 9.87 -10.76 3.14
N LEU A 75 11.14 -10.79 2.71
CA LEU A 75 12.01 -11.93 2.94
C LEU A 75 12.89 -11.74 4.17
N GLY A 76 12.30 -11.21 5.23
CA GLY A 76 12.96 -11.12 6.51
C GLY A 76 13.74 -9.85 6.74
N GLU A 77 14.23 -9.23 5.70
CA GLU A 77 14.95 -7.97 5.81
C GLU A 77 14.23 -6.88 5.08
N PHE A 78 14.20 -5.76 5.69
CA PHE A 78 13.54 -4.64 5.08
C PHE A 78 14.21 -3.34 5.51
#